data_0d09a867c9217e389456609e7ee1eb78
#
_entry.id   0d09a867c9217e389456609e7ee1eb78
#
_cell.length_a   1.000
_cell.length_b   1.000
_cell.length_c   1.000
_cell.angle_alpha   90.00
_cell.angle_beta   90.00
_cell.angle_gamma   90.00
#
_symmetry.space_group_name_H-M   'P 1'
#
loop_
_entity.id
_entity.type
_entity.pdbx_description
1 polymer ?
#
loop_
_entity_poly.entity_id
_entity_poly.type
_entity_poly.pdbx_seq_one_letter_code
_entity_poly.pdbx_strand_id
1 'polypeptide(L)'
;MNLYFYISKIATPLIVPSNILIFLLIFFFYLTFVNNKIFFRKFFTFIFIFFSIISIFPIGHNLIYFFLEKKFYNSKIPNNIDYIFVPSGSINRIISAINLMGNSNLKDVKIIYSSGIAYLDKNKSKDSETSLTKNLISNSTINKDNIIFLPNARNTFENFNRLNNFLIKKNNTNSKILIITDAFHMSRSLMMAEKFNLNVSSLPSGFITKQDSVGLINAYQNLSVVNNLRKFDLFIKELISISFSRFL
;
A
#
# COMPACT_ATOMS: atom_id res chain seq x y z
N MET A 1 -13.52 14.06 -14.74
CA MET A 1 -13.52 13.37 -13.44
C MET A 1 -13.45 11.87 -13.73
N ASN A 2 -12.39 11.17 -13.28
CA ASN A 2 -12.13 9.81 -13.76
C ASN A 2 -13.15 8.81 -13.19
N LEU A 3 -14.05 8.32 -14.04
CA LEU A 3 -15.02 7.26 -13.74
C LEU A 3 -14.34 6.05 -13.06
N TYR A 4 -13.13 5.71 -13.50
CA TYR A 4 -12.29 4.66 -12.93
C TYR A 4 -12.05 4.84 -11.41
N PHE A 5 -11.79 6.07 -10.93
CA PHE A 5 -11.60 6.33 -9.51
C PHE A 5 -12.84 5.97 -8.69
N TYR A 6 -14.02 6.37 -9.13
CA TYR A 6 -15.27 6.06 -8.43
C TYR A 6 -15.59 4.57 -8.47
N ILE A 7 -15.46 3.95 -9.65
CA ILE A 7 -15.68 2.50 -9.78
C ILE A 7 -14.74 1.74 -8.86
N SER A 8 -13.45 2.08 -8.82
CA SER A 8 -12.48 1.40 -7.95
C SER A 8 -12.83 1.55 -6.46
N LYS A 9 -13.30 2.72 -6.03
CA LYS A 9 -13.67 2.97 -4.62
C LYS A 9 -14.93 2.24 -4.19
N ILE A 10 -15.93 2.14 -5.09
CA ILE A 10 -17.17 1.40 -4.82
C ILE A 10 -16.95 -0.11 -4.92
N ALA A 11 -16.16 -0.56 -5.90
CA ALA A 11 -15.91 -1.97 -6.10
C ALA A 11 -14.96 -2.57 -5.04
N THR A 12 -14.02 -1.79 -4.49
CA THR A 12 -13.04 -2.30 -3.52
C THR A 12 -13.68 -3.03 -2.33
N PRO A 13 -14.69 -2.49 -1.61
CA PRO A 13 -15.33 -3.22 -0.51
C PRO A 13 -16.01 -4.52 -0.94
N LEU A 14 -16.50 -4.60 -2.17
CA LEU A 14 -17.15 -5.80 -2.72
C LEU A 14 -16.15 -6.87 -3.15
N ILE A 15 -14.94 -6.47 -3.54
CA ILE A 15 -13.89 -7.37 -4.05
C ILE A 15 -13.00 -7.88 -2.91
N VAL A 16 -13.07 -7.27 -1.72
CA VAL A 16 -12.28 -7.74 -0.56
C VAL A 16 -12.65 -9.18 -0.22
N PRO A 17 -11.69 -10.13 -0.22
CA PRO A 17 -11.96 -11.56 -0.07
C PRO A 17 -12.75 -11.92 1.18
N SER A 18 -12.46 -11.30 2.32
CA SER A 18 -13.19 -11.56 3.56
C SER A 18 -14.67 -11.20 3.45
N ASN A 19 -15.02 -10.09 2.78
CA ASN A 19 -16.39 -9.70 2.55
C ASN A 19 -17.11 -10.66 1.61
N ILE A 20 -16.45 -11.05 0.50
CA ILE A 20 -17.00 -12.04 -0.44
C ILE A 20 -17.29 -13.37 0.30
N LEU A 21 -16.34 -13.85 1.10
CA LEU A 21 -16.50 -15.10 1.83
C LEU A 21 -17.65 -15.03 2.84
N ILE A 22 -17.81 -13.91 3.55
CA ILE A 22 -18.93 -13.70 4.47
C ILE A 22 -20.27 -13.69 3.72
N PHE A 23 -20.37 -12.97 2.59
CA PHE A 23 -21.59 -12.97 1.77
C PHE A 23 -21.91 -14.36 1.23
N LEU A 24 -20.92 -15.11 0.76
CA LEU A 24 -21.11 -16.48 0.31
C LEU A 24 -21.57 -17.41 1.45
N LEU A 25 -20.99 -17.28 2.65
CA LEU A 25 -21.39 -18.04 3.82
C LEU A 25 -22.87 -17.78 4.16
N ILE A 26 -23.29 -16.52 4.24
CA ILE A 26 -24.67 -16.15 4.51
C ILE A 26 -25.61 -16.68 3.43
N PHE A 27 -25.24 -16.50 2.17
CA PHE A 27 -26.04 -16.93 1.02
C PHE A 27 -26.24 -18.45 0.98
N PHE A 28 -25.15 -19.23 1.07
CA PHE A 28 -25.25 -20.69 1.03
C PHE A 28 -25.87 -21.24 2.33
N PHE A 29 -25.68 -20.61 3.48
CA PHE A 29 -26.40 -20.94 4.70
C PHE A 29 -27.92 -20.82 4.47
N TYR A 30 -28.39 -19.69 3.94
CA TYR A 30 -29.80 -19.50 3.59
C TYR A 30 -30.30 -20.59 2.63
N LEU A 31 -29.55 -20.92 1.58
CA LEU A 31 -29.93 -21.95 0.61
C LEU A 31 -30.02 -23.35 1.24
N THR A 32 -29.29 -23.64 2.30
CA THR A 32 -29.43 -24.93 3.02
C THR A 32 -30.79 -25.12 3.65
N PHE A 33 -31.44 -24.02 4.06
CA PHE A 33 -32.81 -24.07 4.66
C PHE A 33 -33.90 -24.07 3.59
N VAL A 34 -33.71 -23.29 2.50
CA VAL A 34 -34.76 -23.17 1.48
C VAL A 34 -34.81 -24.38 0.55
N ASN A 35 -33.68 -24.92 0.13
CA ASN A 35 -33.63 -25.91 -0.93
C ASN A 35 -33.31 -27.34 -0.50
N ASN A 36 -33.01 -27.60 0.74
CA ASN A 36 -32.71 -28.93 1.33
C ASN A 36 -31.79 -29.85 0.47
N LYS A 37 -31.11 -29.29 -0.56
CA LYS A 37 -30.24 -30.04 -1.47
C LYS A 37 -28.86 -30.25 -0.85
N ILE A 38 -28.38 -31.48 -0.93
CA ILE A 38 -27.07 -31.90 -0.38
C ILE A 38 -25.92 -31.11 -0.97
N PHE A 39 -26.06 -30.62 -2.22
CA PHE A 39 -25.09 -29.77 -2.90
C PHE A 39 -24.83 -28.45 -2.13
N PHE A 40 -25.87 -27.74 -1.71
CA PHE A 40 -25.71 -26.48 -0.98
C PHE A 40 -25.07 -26.65 0.39
N ARG A 41 -25.37 -27.76 1.08
CA ARG A 41 -24.73 -28.09 2.37
C ARG A 41 -23.25 -28.37 2.20
N LYS A 42 -22.85 -29.19 1.19
CA LYS A 42 -21.44 -29.46 0.90
C LYS A 42 -20.69 -28.18 0.54
N PHE A 43 -21.28 -27.30 -0.27
CA PHE A 43 -20.64 -26.06 -0.68
C PHE A 43 -20.47 -25.07 0.46
N PHE A 44 -21.51 -24.95 1.33
CA PHE A 44 -21.42 -24.17 2.55
C PHE A 44 -20.29 -24.67 3.47
N THR A 45 -20.23 -26.00 3.71
CA THR A 45 -19.17 -26.60 4.53
C THR A 45 -17.80 -26.34 3.95
N PHE A 46 -17.63 -26.44 2.63
CA PHE A 46 -16.37 -26.12 1.97
C PHE A 46 -15.93 -24.65 2.19
N ILE A 47 -16.83 -23.69 1.94
CA ILE A 47 -16.54 -22.27 2.16
C ILE A 47 -16.23 -22.01 3.62
N PHE A 48 -16.97 -22.60 4.54
CA PHE A 48 -16.78 -22.44 5.99
C PHE A 48 -15.39 -22.95 6.42
N ILE A 49 -14.98 -24.11 5.98
CA ILE A 49 -13.65 -24.67 6.25
C ILE A 49 -12.57 -23.76 5.67
N PHE A 50 -12.72 -23.33 4.41
CA PHE A 50 -11.76 -22.45 3.75
C PHE A 50 -11.60 -21.10 4.48
N PHE A 51 -12.73 -20.48 4.86
CA PHE A 51 -12.72 -19.26 5.66
C PHE A 51 -12.05 -19.46 7.03
N SER A 52 -12.36 -20.57 7.70
CA SER A 52 -11.75 -20.92 8.99
C SER A 52 -10.23 -21.08 8.88
N ILE A 53 -9.76 -21.74 7.84
CA ILE A 53 -8.31 -21.92 7.61
C ILE A 53 -7.61 -20.56 7.43
N ILE A 54 -8.14 -19.69 6.58
CA ILE A 54 -7.55 -18.35 6.35
C ILE A 54 -7.60 -17.50 7.62
N SER A 55 -8.65 -17.64 8.43
CA SER A 55 -8.85 -16.88 9.65
C SER A 55 -7.93 -17.31 10.79
N ILE A 56 -7.72 -18.62 10.94
CA ILE A 56 -6.94 -19.18 12.04
C ILE A 56 -5.44 -19.17 11.72
N PHE A 57 -5.07 -19.54 10.51
CA PHE A 57 -3.68 -19.63 10.10
C PHE A 57 -3.15 -18.31 9.53
N PRO A 58 -1.87 -17.96 9.69
CA PRO A 58 -1.28 -16.71 9.22
C PRO A 58 -0.94 -16.74 7.72
N ILE A 59 -1.87 -17.27 6.90
CA ILE A 59 -1.66 -17.42 5.45
C ILE A 59 -1.36 -16.07 4.82
N GLY A 60 -2.18 -15.04 5.10
CA GLY A 60 -1.98 -13.70 4.57
C GLY A 60 -0.63 -13.09 4.99
N HIS A 61 -0.18 -13.34 6.23
CA HIS A 61 1.12 -12.90 6.71
C HIS A 61 2.27 -13.52 5.91
N ASN A 62 2.24 -14.84 5.72
CA ASN A 62 3.28 -15.55 4.97
C ASN A 62 3.29 -15.14 3.49
N LEU A 63 2.12 -14.97 2.88
CA LEU A 63 2.00 -14.49 1.50
C LEU A 63 2.59 -13.09 1.32
N ILE A 64 2.27 -12.14 2.23
CA ILE A 64 2.87 -10.78 2.21
C ILE A 64 4.39 -10.89 2.34
N TYR A 65 4.88 -11.64 3.32
CA TYR A 65 6.31 -11.81 3.55
C TYR A 65 7.03 -12.30 2.31
N PHE A 66 6.64 -13.46 1.78
CA PHE A 66 7.38 -14.10 0.69
C PHE A 66 7.26 -13.36 -0.65
N PHE A 67 6.08 -12.84 -0.98
CA PHE A 67 5.82 -12.28 -2.31
C PHE A 67 6.02 -10.75 -2.39
N LEU A 68 5.80 -10.02 -1.29
CA LEU A 68 5.81 -8.57 -1.32
C LEU A 68 7.00 -7.95 -0.57
N GLU A 69 7.36 -8.47 0.61
CA GLU A 69 8.28 -7.78 1.52
C GLU A 69 9.70 -8.35 1.58
N LYS A 70 9.88 -9.68 1.50
CA LYS A 70 11.17 -10.37 1.74
C LYS A 70 12.34 -9.74 0.98
N LYS A 71 12.14 -9.39 -0.28
CA LYS A 71 13.21 -8.84 -1.15
C LYS A 71 13.69 -7.45 -0.72
N PHE A 72 12.95 -6.74 0.14
CA PHE A 72 13.28 -5.39 0.56
C PHE A 72 13.91 -5.30 1.96
N TYR A 73 14.04 -6.41 2.69
CA TYR A 73 14.66 -6.41 4.03
C TYR A 73 16.09 -5.89 4.05
N ASN A 74 16.85 -6.14 2.97
CA ASN A 74 18.24 -5.73 2.83
C ASN A 74 18.43 -4.51 1.94
N SER A 75 17.40 -3.67 1.80
CA SER A 75 17.50 -2.43 1.01
C SER A 75 18.53 -1.49 1.63
N LYS A 76 19.43 -0.96 0.79
CA LYS A 76 20.48 -0.01 1.20
C LYS A 76 20.21 1.36 0.60
N ILE A 77 20.62 2.38 1.33
CA ILE A 77 20.56 3.76 0.85
C ILE A 77 21.71 3.97 -0.15
N PRO A 78 21.45 4.41 -1.38
CA PRO A 78 22.52 4.73 -2.34
C PRO A 78 23.32 5.97 -1.89
N ASN A 79 24.57 6.05 -2.30
CA ASN A 79 25.46 7.17 -1.92
C ASN A 79 25.05 8.51 -2.56
N ASN A 80 24.45 8.48 -3.76
CA ASN A 80 24.11 9.68 -4.52
C ASN A 80 22.62 9.67 -4.82
N ILE A 81 21.88 10.55 -4.19
CA ILE A 81 20.43 10.74 -4.33
C ILE A 81 20.17 12.22 -4.61
N ASP A 82 19.40 12.51 -5.66
CA ASP A 82 19.00 13.88 -6.00
C ASP A 82 17.67 14.24 -5.31
N TYR A 83 16.75 13.27 -5.22
CA TYR A 83 15.43 13.45 -4.61
C TYR A 83 15.01 12.24 -3.79
N ILE A 84 14.27 12.49 -2.70
CA ILE A 84 13.51 11.47 -1.98
C ILE A 84 12.06 11.61 -2.40
N PHE A 85 11.47 10.57 -2.97
CA PHE A 85 10.06 10.55 -3.37
C PHE A 85 9.22 9.76 -2.39
N VAL A 86 8.18 10.40 -1.86
CA VAL A 86 7.25 9.83 -0.89
C VAL A 86 5.83 9.88 -1.46
N PRO A 87 5.31 8.77 -2.03
CA PRO A 87 3.92 8.69 -2.44
C PRO A 87 3.00 8.57 -1.22
N SER A 88 1.82 9.17 -1.30
CA SER A 88 0.79 9.11 -0.25
C SER A 88 0.35 7.70 0.13
N GLY A 89 -0.27 7.54 1.29
CA GLY A 89 -0.88 6.30 1.76
C GLY A 89 -0.63 5.95 3.22
N SER A 90 0.44 6.47 3.83
CA SER A 90 0.73 6.33 5.25
C SER A 90 1.63 7.46 5.72
N ILE A 91 1.30 8.03 6.89
CA ILE A 91 2.10 9.09 7.52
C ILE A 91 3.51 8.60 7.89
N ASN A 92 3.67 7.30 8.16
CA ASN A 92 4.97 6.71 8.49
C ASN A 92 5.99 6.87 7.35
N ARG A 93 5.55 6.98 6.11
CA ARG A 93 6.43 7.17 4.94
C ARG A 93 7.15 8.52 5.02
N ILE A 94 6.41 9.59 5.31
CA ILE A 94 7.03 10.92 5.42
C ILE A 94 7.86 11.03 6.68
N ILE A 95 7.45 10.43 7.80
CA ILE A 95 8.26 10.37 9.03
C ILE A 95 9.58 9.66 8.76
N SER A 96 9.57 8.54 8.02
CA SER A 96 10.79 7.81 7.64
C SER A 96 11.71 8.67 6.77
N ALA A 97 11.15 9.42 5.82
CA ALA A 97 11.94 10.34 4.99
C ALA A 97 12.57 11.48 5.81
N ILE A 98 11.82 12.05 6.75
CA ILE A 98 12.26 13.10 7.67
C ILE A 98 13.41 12.58 8.54
N ASN A 99 13.26 11.41 9.17
CA ASN A 99 14.28 10.81 10.00
C ASN A 99 15.55 10.47 9.22
N LEU A 100 15.40 10.04 7.97
CA LEU A 100 16.54 9.77 7.09
C LEU A 100 17.36 11.03 6.84
N MET A 101 16.72 12.16 6.57
CA MET A 101 17.41 13.44 6.37
C MET A 101 18.12 13.92 7.64
N GLY A 102 17.51 13.71 8.82
CA GLY A 102 18.10 14.12 10.10
C GLY A 102 19.38 13.38 10.47
N ASN A 103 19.50 12.12 10.08
CA ASN A 103 20.55 11.20 10.53
C ASN A 103 21.62 10.89 9.46
N SER A 104 21.59 11.52 8.28
CA SER A 104 22.45 11.18 7.16
C SER A 104 23.06 12.40 6.48
N ASN A 105 24.03 12.15 5.59
CA ASN A 105 24.60 13.16 4.67
C ASN A 105 23.59 13.66 3.61
N LEU A 106 22.28 13.37 3.79
CA LEU A 106 21.21 13.72 2.86
C LEU A 106 20.46 15.01 3.25
N LYS A 107 21.03 15.86 4.13
CA LYS A 107 20.39 17.07 4.66
C LYS A 107 19.93 18.06 3.58
N ASP A 108 20.64 18.09 2.45
CA ASP A 108 20.33 19.02 1.34
C ASP A 108 19.46 18.38 0.24
N VAL A 109 19.15 17.07 0.35
CA VAL A 109 18.29 16.37 -0.60
C VAL A 109 16.85 16.82 -0.42
N LYS A 110 16.16 17.11 -1.52
CA LYS A 110 14.75 17.54 -1.46
C LYS A 110 13.80 16.35 -1.39
N ILE A 111 12.85 16.41 -0.47
CA ILE A 111 11.73 15.48 -0.40
C ILE A 111 10.62 15.94 -1.35
N ILE A 112 10.19 15.08 -2.25
CA ILE A 112 9.01 15.25 -3.09
C ILE A 112 7.88 14.42 -2.50
N TYR A 113 6.88 15.07 -1.89
CA TYR A 113 5.71 14.42 -1.33
C TYR A 113 4.53 14.55 -2.27
N SER A 114 4.05 13.41 -2.79
CA SER A 114 2.90 13.40 -3.70
C SER A 114 1.68 12.82 -3.00
N SER A 115 0.64 13.63 -2.84
CA SER A 115 -0.60 13.22 -2.20
C SER A 115 -1.81 13.97 -2.73
N GLY A 116 -2.98 13.51 -2.35
CA GLY A 116 -4.23 14.16 -2.72
C GLY A 116 -5.41 13.63 -1.89
N ILE A 117 -6.62 13.94 -2.34
CA ILE A 117 -7.84 13.53 -1.67
C ILE A 117 -8.18 12.11 -2.12
N ALA A 118 -7.97 11.13 -1.24
CA ALA A 118 -8.33 9.72 -1.46
C ALA A 118 -9.82 9.44 -1.20
N TYR A 119 -10.59 10.42 -0.70
CA TYR A 119 -12.00 10.28 -0.35
C TYR A 119 -12.92 10.63 -1.51
N LEU A 120 -14.10 9.99 -1.53
CA LEU A 120 -15.18 10.31 -2.49
C LEU A 120 -15.82 11.67 -2.19
N ASP A 121 -15.82 12.06 -0.93
CA ASP A 121 -16.42 13.32 -0.46
C ASP A 121 -15.40 14.47 -0.53
N LYS A 122 -15.67 15.46 -1.36
CA LYS A 122 -14.85 16.65 -1.52
C LYS A 122 -14.84 17.56 -0.28
N ASN A 123 -15.86 17.47 0.58
CA ASN A 123 -15.97 18.32 1.78
C ASN A 123 -15.03 17.89 2.90
N LYS A 124 -14.48 16.68 2.85
CA LYS A 124 -13.45 16.18 3.79
C LYS A 124 -12.02 16.62 3.42
N SER A 125 -11.87 17.61 2.56
CA SER A 125 -10.55 18.11 2.12
C SER A 125 -9.68 18.71 3.26
N LYS A 126 -10.30 19.15 4.37
CA LYS A 126 -9.56 19.70 5.54
C LYS A 126 -8.76 18.64 6.28
N ASP A 127 -9.18 17.38 6.24
CA ASP A 127 -8.50 16.23 6.87
C ASP A 127 -7.65 15.43 5.86
N SER A 128 -7.23 16.08 4.79
CA SER A 128 -6.40 15.42 3.77
C SER A 128 -5.04 15.02 4.37
N GLU A 129 -4.49 13.89 3.92
CA GLU A 129 -3.14 13.46 4.30
C GLU A 129 -2.10 14.57 4.06
N THR A 130 -2.34 15.43 3.08
CA THR A 130 -1.52 16.62 2.81
C THR A 130 -1.54 17.61 3.96
N SER A 131 -2.70 17.88 4.58
CA SER A 131 -2.81 18.83 5.70
C SER A 131 -2.14 18.29 6.95
N LEU A 132 -2.33 17.00 7.25
CA LEU A 132 -1.64 16.33 8.36
C LEU A 132 -0.12 16.35 8.16
N THR A 133 0.35 16.05 6.94
CA THR A 133 1.78 16.11 6.61
C THR A 133 2.35 17.52 6.76
N LYS A 134 1.64 18.56 6.31
CA LYS A 134 2.06 19.95 6.49
C LYS A 134 2.18 20.31 7.96
N ASN A 135 1.24 19.89 8.80
CA ASN A 135 1.27 20.13 10.24
C ASN A 135 2.47 19.43 10.91
N LEU A 136 2.77 18.18 10.52
CA LEU A 136 3.94 17.47 11.02
C LEU A 136 5.24 18.19 10.65
N ILE A 137 5.37 18.63 9.41
CA ILE A 137 6.54 19.33 8.91
C ILE A 137 6.70 20.69 9.62
N SER A 138 5.58 21.38 9.89
CA SER A 138 5.63 22.66 10.61
C SER A 138 6.21 22.55 12.01
N ASN A 139 6.06 21.39 12.64
CA ASN A 139 6.54 21.09 13.99
C ASN A 139 7.89 20.33 13.99
N SER A 140 8.46 20.03 12.82
CA SER A 140 9.76 19.36 12.70
C SER A 140 10.91 20.37 12.58
N THR A 141 12.13 19.92 12.84
CA THR A 141 13.37 20.71 12.70
C THR A 141 13.86 20.82 11.25
N ILE A 142 13.12 20.24 10.29
CA ILE A 142 13.53 20.24 8.87
C ILE A 142 13.23 21.61 8.24
N ASN A 143 14.17 22.05 7.39
CA ASN A 143 13.93 23.21 6.55
C ASN A 143 12.78 22.94 5.58
N LYS A 144 11.70 23.71 5.68
CA LYS A 144 10.48 23.59 4.86
C LYS A 144 10.76 23.73 3.36
N ASP A 145 11.83 24.47 3.00
CA ASP A 145 12.24 24.67 1.61
C ASP A 145 12.77 23.38 0.95
N ASN A 146 13.11 22.38 1.76
CA ASN A 146 13.54 21.07 1.27
C ASN A 146 12.37 20.14 0.96
N ILE A 147 11.11 20.58 1.12
CA ILE A 147 9.94 19.76 0.88
C ILE A 147 9.07 20.34 -0.25
N ILE A 148 8.93 19.55 -1.30
CA ILE A 148 8.12 19.87 -2.47
C ILE A 148 6.82 19.09 -2.41
N PHE A 149 5.69 19.77 -2.41
CA PHE A 149 4.37 19.14 -2.43
C PHE A 149 3.84 19.03 -3.86
N LEU A 150 3.45 17.81 -4.26
CA LEU A 150 2.71 17.53 -5.51
C LEU A 150 1.27 17.13 -5.14
N PRO A 151 0.34 18.08 -5.05
CA PRO A 151 -1.02 17.82 -4.57
C PRO A 151 -1.89 17.12 -5.62
N ASN A 152 -3.08 16.65 -5.19
CA ASN A 152 -4.16 16.15 -6.04
C ASN A 152 -3.92 14.80 -6.75
N ALA A 153 -2.97 13.98 -6.30
CA ALA A 153 -2.86 12.60 -6.74
C ALA A 153 -3.84 11.70 -5.96
N ARG A 154 -4.61 10.85 -6.64
CA ARG A 154 -5.67 10.01 -6.06
C ARG A 154 -5.33 8.53 -6.01
N ASN A 155 -4.30 8.13 -6.74
CA ASN A 155 -3.83 6.75 -6.86
C ASN A 155 -2.32 6.71 -7.16
N THR A 156 -1.75 5.50 -7.15
CA THR A 156 -0.32 5.30 -7.37
C THR A 156 0.14 5.80 -8.75
N PHE A 157 -0.63 5.55 -9.80
CA PHE A 157 -0.30 6.04 -11.15
C PHE A 157 -0.23 7.58 -11.18
N GLU A 158 -1.20 8.26 -10.59
CA GLU A 158 -1.21 9.72 -10.55
C GLU A 158 -0.05 10.29 -9.73
N ASN A 159 0.37 9.61 -8.64
CA ASN A 159 1.56 9.99 -7.86
C ASN A 159 2.81 10.02 -8.75
N PHE A 160 3.04 8.96 -9.51
CA PHE A 160 4.23 8.85 -10.37
C PHE A 160 4.14 9.75 -11.62
N ASN A 161 2.96 9.92 -12.20
CA ASN A 161 2.75 10.86 -13.29
C ASN A 161 3.07 12.30 -12.87
N ARG A 162 2.68 12.71 -11.66
CA ARG A 162 3.02 14.04 -11.12
C ARG A 162 4.51 14.19 -10.86
N LEU A 163 5.17 13.16 -10.34
CA LEU A 163 6.61 13.14 -10.19
C LEU A 163 7.30 13.33 -11.55
N ASN A 164 6.91 12.54 -12.54
CA ASN A 164 7.47 12.63 -13.90
C ASN A 164 7.29 14.04 -14.51
N ASN A 165 6.07 14.59 -14.44
CA ASN A 165 5.79 15.93 -14.93
C ASN A 165 6.62 17.02 -14.19
N PHE A 166 6.85 16.85 -12.89
CA PHE A 166 7.72 17.74 -12.13
C PHE A 166 9.16 17.68 -12.62
N LEU A 167 9.71 16.47 -12.83
CA LEU A 167 11.08 16.27 -13.32
C LEU A 167 11.28 16.84 -14.72
N ILE A 168 10.32 16.63 -15.63
CA ILE A 168 10.34 17.20 -16.98
C ILE A 168 10.39 18.74 -16.92
N LYS A 169 9.52 19.37 -16.10
CA LYS A 169 9.49 20.83 -15.94
C LYS A 169 10.78 21.41 -15.38
N LYS A 170 11.54 20.61 -14.63
CA LYS A 170 12.82 21.01 -14.03
C LYS A 170 14.02 20.64 -14.90
N ASN A 171 13.83 19.99 -16.06
CA ASN A 171 14.88 19.40 -16.88
C ASN A 171 15.76 18.39 -16.12
N ASN A 172 15.19 17.67 -15.15
CA ASN A 172 15.89 16.75 -14.24
C ASN A 172 15.44 15.29 -14.44
N THR A 173 15.16 14.87 -15.66
CA THR A 173 14.63 13.53 -15.98
C THR A 173 15.60 12.39 -15.63
N ASN A 174 16.91 12.66 -15.57
CA ASN A 174 17.94 11.69 -15.24
C ASN A 174 18.28 11.62 -13.74
N SER A 175 17.51 12.32 -12.88
CA SER A 175 17.77 12.36 -11.45
C SER A 175 17.64 10.98 -10.80
N LYS A 176 18.52 10.73 -9.83
CA LYS A 176 18.48 9.53 -8.97
C LYS A 176 17.49 9.75 -7.82
N ILE A 177 16.46 8.94 -7.77
CA ILE A 177 15.34 9.12 -6.87
C ILE A 177 15.31 7.96 -5.88
N LEU A 178 15.26 8.27 -4.58
CA LEU A 178 14.98 7.28 -3.53
C LEU A 178 13.48 7.26 -3.25
N ILE A 179 12.82 6.14 -3.54
CA ILE A 179 11.40 5.94 -3.20
C ILE A 179 11.31 5.44 -1.76
N ILE A 180 10.52 6.14 -0.93
CA ILE A 180 10.19 5.70 0.43
C ILE A 180 8.70 5.39 0.50
N THR A 181 8.37 4.11 0.67
CA THR A 181 7.00 3.61 0.82
C THR A 181 7.00 2.32 1.63
N ASP A 182 5.82 1.83 2.05
CA ASP A 182 5.73 0.56 2.79
C ASP A 182 6.22 -0.62 1.93
N ALA A 183 6.89 -1.59 2.56
CA ALA A 183 7.52 -2.71 1.86
C ALA A 183 6.53 -3.49 0.98
N PHE A 184 5.32 -3.78 1.49
CA PHE A 184 4.29 -4.49 0.72
C PHE A 184 3.83 -3.73 -0.54
N HIS A 185 3.94 -2.39 -0.52
CA HIS A 185 3.54 -1.51 -1.62
C HIS A 185 4.68 -1.23 -2.61
N MET A 186 5.92 -1.53 -2.23
CA MET A 186 7.12 -1.16 -2.98
C MET A 186 7.16 -1.76 -4.39
N SER A 187 6.74 -3.03 -4.55
CA SER A 187 6.72 -3.67 -5.86
C SER A 187 5.89 -2.90 -6.90
N ARG A 188 4.69 -2.44 -6.50
CA ARG A 188 3.82 -1.62 -7.36
C ARG A 188 4.42 -0.25 -7.64
N SER A 189 5.06 0.35 -6.65
CA SER A 189 5.75 1.63 -6.82
C SER A 189 6.90 1.55 -7.81
N LEU A 190 7.71 0.49 -7.74
CA LEU A 190 8.81 0.27 -8.70
C LEU A 190 8.29 0.04 -10.13
N MET A 191 7.20 -0.72 -10.30
CA MET A 191 6.56 -0.89 -11.62
C MET A 191 6.07 0.45 -12.20
N MET A 192 5.52 1.34 -11.37
CA MET A 192 5.13 2.67 -11.83
C MET A 192 6.35 3.53 -12.20
N ALA A 193 7.44 3.44 -11.43
CA ALA A 193 8.68 4.15 -11.75
C ALA A 193 9.27 3.67 -13.10
N GLU A 194 9.30 2.35 -13.32
CA GLU A 194 9.74 1.75 -14.58
C GLU A 194 8.90 2.24 -15.78
N LYS A 195 7.58 2.30 -15.62
CA LYS A 195 6.66 2.79 -16.66
C LYS A 195 6.96 4.23 -17.11
N PHE A 196 7.43 5.07 -16.20
CA PHE A 196 7.85 6.45 -16.48
C PHE A 196 9.36 6.60 -16.75
N ASN A 197 10.10 5.49 -16.92
CA ASN A 197 11.54 5.46 -17.13
C ASN A 197 12.33 6.25 -16.07
N LEU A 198 11.91 6.20 -14.81
CA LEU A 198 12.57 6.91 -13.72
C LEU A 198 13.74 6.09 -13.16
N ASN A 199 14.87 6.76 -12.90
CA ASN A 199 16.02 6.15 -12.24
C ASN A 199 15.78 6.11 -10.71
N VAL A 200 15.40 4.93 -10.19
CA VAL A 200 14.92 4.81 -8.81
C VAL A 200 15.68 3.77 -8.01
N SER A 201 15.81 4.05 -6.72
CA SER A 201 16.18 3.10 -5.67
C SER A 201 15.04 3.03 -4.66
N SER A 202 14.97 1.96 -3.87
CA SER A 202 13.89 1.72 -2.92
C SER A 202 14.38 1.63 -1.49
N LEU A 203 13.66 2.28 -0.56
CA LEU A 203 13.84 2.16 0.88
C LEU A 203 12.48 1.98 1.55
N PRO A 204 12.18 0.82 2.15
CA PRO A 204 10.93 0.62 2.87
C PRO A 204 10.80 1.54 4.10
N SER A 205 9.64 2.19 4.26
CA SER A 205 9.29 2.95 5.47
C SER A 205 8.87 2.04 6.63
N GLY A 206 8.49 0.81 6.33
CA GLY A 206 8.08 -0.19 7.31
C GLY A 206 7.65 -1.49 6.66
N PHE A 207 7.55 -2.52 7.50
CA PHE A 207 7.13 -3.87 7.14
C PHE A 207 5.90 -4.25 7.96
N ILE A 208 4.93 -4.91 7.32
CA ILE A 208 3.75 -5.47 8.01
C ILE A 208 4.10 -6.82 8.62
N THR A 209 5.07 -7.53 8.01
CA THR A 209 5.54 -8.82 8.47
C THR A 209 6.90 -8.66 9.15
N LYS A 210 7.14 -9.47 10.19
CA LYS A 210 8.46 -9.58 10.81
C LYS A 210 9.10 -10.87 10.32
N GLN A 211 10.39 -10.83 10.00
CA GLN A 211 11.12 -11.99 9.52
C GLN A 211 11.04 -13.18 10.48
N ASP A 212 11.12 -12.90 11.78
CA ASP A 212 11.10 -13.91 12.84
C ASP A 212 9.68 -14.45 13.14
N SER A 213 8.64 -13.83 12.58
CA SER A 213 7.25 -14.24 12.82
C SER A 213 6.68 -15.16 11.72
N VAL A 214 7.53 -15.62 10.81
CA VAL A 214 7.16 -16.57 9.75
C VAL A 214 7.21 -17.98 10.31
N GLY A 215 6.07 -18.69 10.32
CA GLY A 215 5.96 -20.07 10.79
C GLY A 215 4.74 -20.32 11.69
N LEU A 216 4.42 -21.59 11.90
CA LEU A 216 3.22 -22.01 12.63
C LEU A 216 3.29 -21.72 14.15
N ILE A 217 4.47 -21.84 14.76
CA ILE A 217 4.66 -21.63 16.20
C ILE A 217 4.44 -20.16 16.56
N ASN A 218 5.05 -19.25 15.81
CA ASN A 218 4.87 -17.82 16.00
C ASN A 218 3.44 -17.36 15.64
N ALA A 219 2.78 -18.06 14.73
CA ALA A 219 1.39 -17.87 14.39
C ALA A 219 0.45 -18.15 15.56
N TYR A 220 0.72 -19.23 16.31
CA TYR A 220 -0.08 -19.60 17.47
C TYR A 220 0.06 -18.59 18.61
N GLN A 221 1.28 -18.11 18.88
CA GLN A 221 1.53 -17.09 19.91
C GLN A 221 0.87 -15.74 19.63
N ASN A 222 0.65 -15.42 18.34
CA ASN A 222 0.06 -14.16 17.90
C ASN A 222 -1.29 -14.38 17.17
N LEU A 223 -2.05 -15.40 17.59
CA LEU A 223 -3.31 -15.74 16.96
C LEU A 223 -4.31 -14.56 17.03
N SER A 224 -4.66 -14.05 15.87
CA SER A 224 -5.65 -13.00 15.71
C SER A 224 -6.41 -13.20 14.40
N VAL A 225 -7.62 -13.70 14.48
CA VAL A 225 -8.52 -13.93 13.34
C VAL A 225 -8.67 -12.67 12.48
N VAL A 226 -8.93 -11.53 13.13
CA VAL A 226 -9.11 -10.25 12.44
C VAL A 226 -7.84 -9.83 11.70
N ASN A 227 -6.69 -9.99 12.33
CA ASN A 227 -5.41 -9.60 11.72
C ASN A 227 -5.01 -10.53 10.56
N ASN A 228 -5.31 -11.83 10.68
CA ASN A 228 -5.07 -12.81 9.61
C ASN A 228 -5.92 -12.49 8.37
N LEU A 229 -7.22 -12.25 8.55
CA LEU A 229 -8.12 -11.83 7.47
C LEU A 229 -7.66 -10.52 6.84
N ARG A 230 -7.35 -9.51 7.65
CA ARG A 230 -6.87 -8.21 7.16
C ARG A 230 -5.60 -8.35 6.30
N LYS A 231 -4.64 -9.18 6.72
CA LYS A 231 -3.42 -9.42 5.96
C LYS A 231 -3.69 -10.18 4.66
N PHE A 232 -4.59 -11.15 4.69
CA PHE A 232 -5.02 -11.86 3.49
C PHE A 232 -5.69 -10.92 2.48
N ASP A 233 -6.61 -10.08 2.94
CA ASP A 233 -7.27 -9.07 2.12
C ASP A 233 -6.27 -8.09 1.50
N LEU A 234 -5.30 -7.63 2.30
CA LEU A 234 -4.24 -6.74 1.83
C LEU A 234 -3.40 -7.38 0.74
N PHE A 235 -3.02 -8.66 0.91
CA PHE A 235 -2.25 -9.39 -0.09
C PHE A 235 -3.00 -9.48 -1.42
N ILE A 236 -4.25 -9.91 -1.40
CA ILE A 236 -5.08 -10.02 -2.60
C ILE A 236 -5.28 -8.66 -3.28
N LYS A 237 -5.55 -7.61 -2.47
CA LYS A 237 -5.69 -6.25 -2.98
C LYS A 237 -4.41 -5.76 -3.69
N GLU A 238 -3.24 -6.01 -3.13
CA GLU A 238 -1.97 -5.64 -3.78
C GLU A 238 -1.70 -6.46 -5.04
N LEU A 239 -2.00 -7.77 -5.05
CA LEU A 239 -1.88 -8.58 -6.26
C LEU A 239 -2.77 -8.06 -7.40
N ILE A 240 -4.03 -7.79 -7.10
CA ILE A 240 -4.97 -7.20 -8.08
C ILE A 240 -4.43 -5.86 -8.57
N SER A 241 -3.98 -4.99 -7.65
CA SER A 241 -3.45 -3.67 -8.01
C SER A 241 -2.19 -3.75 -8.88
N ILE A 242 -1.28 -4.69 -8.60
CA ILE A 242 -0.08 -4.96 -9.40
C ILE A 242 -0.48 -5.44 -10.80
N SER A 243 -1.44 -6.38 -10.89
CA SER A 243 -1.92 -6.91 -12.16
C SER A 243 -2.53 -5.80 -13.02
N PHE A 244 -3.42 -4.98 -12.46
CA PHE A 244 -4.00 -3.83 -13.17
C PHE A 244 -2.96 -2.77 -13.56
N SER A 245 -1.91 -2.60 -12.75
CA SER A 245 -0.84 -1.63 -13.04
C SER A 245 -0.05 -1.97 -14.31
N ARG A 246 -0.08 -3.24 -14.76
CA ARG A 246 0.55 -3.67 -16.02
C ARG A 246 -0.21 -3.18 -17.26
N PHE A 247 -1.51 -2.93 -17.12
CA PHE A 247 -2.38 -2.51 -18.24
C PHE A 247 -2.56 -0.99 -18.33
N LEU A 248 -2.14 -0.24 -17.32
CA LEU A 248 -2.14 1.23 -17.32
C LEU A 248 -0.90 1.78 -18.01
#